data_a1a119381f03b7766fe807eef1d2a114
#
_entry.id   a1a119381f03b7766fe807eef1d2a114
#
_cell.length_a   1.000
_cell.length_b   1.000
_cell.length_c   1.000
_cell.angle_alpha   90.00
_cell.angle_beta   90.00
_cell.angle_gamma   90.00
#
_symmetry.space_group_name_H-M   'P 1'
#
loop_
_entity.id
_entity.type
_entity.pdbx_description
1 polymer ?
#
loop_
_entity_poly.entity_id
_entity_poly.type
_entity_poly.pdbx_seq_one_letter_code
_entity_poly.pdbx_strand_id
1 'polypeptide(L)'
;MIKSKSKIGFSEIGGIYISKNIQSDYHKHYAISIIISFGKPFRITTIDLMQADYKVALIQKNITYKLESDRNENTVFIHVVPYSDNGIKLSDKNNPIQKLDIKPFENIMNEINEWFNDSENHPNTIKHLINEISLITESPHQERMKIDERIKKSFDLIMQSENEKLPISQISTSVNLSPSHFARLFKKETEMTFRKFVLYSKLVKSIYSMYENNNLTEAAFIGGFADQPHFSRTYKSVFGNKPSSSVK
;
A
#
# COMPACT_ATOMS: atom_id res chain seq x y z
N MET A 1 -15.20 -15.52 -21.85
CA MET A 1 -13.98 -14.91 -21.28
C MET A 1 -13.99 -15.21 -19.79
N ILE A 2 -13.02 -15.99 -19.29
CA ILE A 2 -12.88 -16.24 -17.86
C ILE A 2 -12.43 -14.92 -17.25
N LYS A 3 -13.27 -14.31 -16.40
CA LYS A 3 -12.90 -13.11 -15.63
C LYS A 3 -11.64 -13.46 -14.83
N SER A 4 -10.56 -12.71 -14.97
CA SER A 4 -9.41 -12.91 -14.09
C SER A 4 -9.85 -12.55 -12.67
N LYS A 5 -9.88 -13.55 -11.79
CA LYS A 5 -10.24 -13.33 -10.40
C LYS A 5 -9.15 -12.46 -9.78
N SER A 6 -9.51 -11.30 -9.23
CA SER A 6 -8.63 -10.51 -8.36
C SER A 6 -9.28 -10.41 -6.99
N LYS A 7 -8.47 -10.28 -5.95
CA LYS A 7 -8.95 -10.09 -4.58
C LYS A 7 -8.10 -9.03 -3.88
N ILE A 8 -8.75 -8.24 -3.03
CA ILE A 8 -8.10 -7.29 -2.16
C ILE A 8 -8.59 -7.47 -0.74
N GLY A 9 -7.71 -7.26 0.22
CA GLY A 9 -8.04 -7.24 1.63
C GLY A 9 -7.26 -6.13 2.34
N PHE A 10 -7.84 -5.56 3.39
CA PHE A 10 -7.26 -4.47 4.16
C PHE A 10 -7.29 -4.75 5.65
N SER A 11 -6.32 -4.17 6.34
CA SER A 11 -6.26 -4.01 7.79
C SER A 11 -5.71 -2.61 8.12
N GLU A 12 -5.64 -2.25 9.38
CA GLU A 12 -5.08 -0.97 9.83
C GLU A 12 -3.57 -0.83 9.55
N ILE A 13 -2.84 -1.95 9.35
CA ILE A 13 -1.40 -1.96 9.10
C ILE A 13 -1.03 -2.05 7.62
N GLY A 14 -2.03 -2.24 6.73
CA GLY A 14 -1.78 -2.36 5.30
C GLY A 14 -2.86 -3.08 4.52
N GLY A 15 -2.54 -3.47 3.28
CA GLY A 15 -3.44 -4.22 2.42
C GLY A 15 -2.73 -5.24 1.55
N ILE A 16 -3.46 -6.25 1.12
CA ILE A 16 -3.01 -7.28 0.18
C ILE A 16 -3.89 -7.23 -1.06
N TYR A 17 -3.26 -7.20 -2.21
CA TYR A 17 -3.93 -7.30 -3.52
C TYR A 17 -3.31 -8.45 -4.31
N ILE A 18 -4.15 -9.30 -4.91
CA ILE A 18 -3.73 -10.40 -5.76
C ILE A 18 -4.43 -10.31 -7.12
N SER A 19 -3.66 -10.45 -8.18
CA SER A 19 -4.17 -10.42 -9.55
C SER A 19 -3.16 -11.01 -10.54
N LYS A 20 -3.63 -11.23 -11.78
CA LYS A 20 -2.83 -11.64 -12.93
C LYS A 20 -2.62 -10.49 -13.90
N ASN A 21 -1.62 -10.62 -14.80
CA ASN A 21 -1.40 -9.70 -15.92
C ASN A 21 -1.31 -8.24 -15.50
N ILE A 22 -0.50 -7.95 -14.50
CA ILE A 22 -0.29 -6.58 -14.05
C ILE A 22 0.69 -5.89 -15.00
N GLN A 23 0.24 -4.77 -15.57
CA GLN A 23 1.07 -3.84 -16.33
C GLN A 23 0.78 -2.43 -15.80
N SER A 24 1.78 -1.77 -15.29
CA SER A 24 1.64 -0.41 -14.76
C SER A 24 2.46 0.60 -15.57
N ASP A 25 1.97 1.83 -15.65
CA ASP A 25 2.80 2.98 -15.99
C ASP A 25 3.77 3.26 -14.83
N TYR A 26 4.74 4.17 -15.03
CA TYR A 26 5.59 4.66 -13.95
C TYR A 26 4.74 5.30 -12.85
N HIS A 27 4.91 4.80 -11.64
CA HIS A 27 4.17 5.24 -10.45
C HIS A 27 5.03 5.05 -9.20
N LYS A 28 4.53 5.55 -8.06
CA LYS A 28 5.17 5.34 -6.76
C LYS A 28 4.15 5.18 -5.66
N HIS A 29 4.39 4.24 -4.78
CA HIS A 29 3.58 4.04 -3.59
C HIS A 29 4.10 4.83 -2.39
N TYR A 30 3.17 5.26 -1.53
CA TYR A 30 3.51 5.78 -0.21
C TYR A 30 3.69 4.66 0.82
N ALA A 31 3.24 3.45 0.50
CA ALA A 31 3.46 2.25 1.28
C ALA A 31 4.82 1.62 0.96
N ILE A 32 5.36 0.84 1.90
CA ILE A 32 6.40 -0.15 1.61
C ILE A 32 5.70 -1.32 0.93
N SER A 33 6.23 -1.81 -0.18
CA SER A 33 5.59 -2.85 -0.98
C SER A 33 6.44 -4.12 -0.98
N ILE A 34 5.81 -5.25 -0.64
CA ILE A 34 6.38 -6.58 -0.86
C ILE A 34 5.58 -7.20 -2.00
N ILE A 35 6.27 -7.65 -3.05
CA ILE A 35 5.64 -8.23 -4.23
C ILE A 35 6.14 -9.65 -4.39
N ILE A 36 5.22 -10.61 -4.53
CA ILE A 36 5.50 -12.04 -4.62
C ILE A 36 4.84 -12.59 -5.88
N SER A 37 5.61 -13.26 -6.75
CA SER A 37 5.07 -13.98 -7.90
C SER A 37 4.86 -15.46 -7.58
N PHE A 38 3.66 -15.96 -7.85
CA PHE A 38 3.33 -17.39 -7.73
C PHE A 38 3.80 -18.23 -8.94
N GLY A 39 4.12 -17.56 -10.03
CA GLY A 39 4.60 -18.22 -11.25
C GLY A 39 5.97 -17.71 -11.71
N LYS A 40 6.07 -17.24 -12.95
CA LYS A 40 7.29 -16.65 -13.48
C LYS A 40 7.68 -15.36 -12.77
N PRO A 41 8.96 -14.99 -12.75
CA PRO A 41 9.37 -13.69 -12.23
C PRO A 41 8.63 -12.53 -12.91
N PHE A 42 8.34 -11.49 -12.13
CA PHE A 42 7.87 -10.21 -12.64
C PHE A 42 9.06 -9.26 -12.88
N ARG A 43 8.88 -8.31 -13.78
CA ARG A 43 9.89 -7.31 -14.13
C ARG A 43 9.60 -5.98 -13.49
N ILE A 44 10.62 -5.38 -12.89
CA ILE A 44 10.64 -3.98 -12.46
C ILE A 44 11.55 -3.20 -13.37
N THR A 45 11.08 -2.03 -13.84
CA THR A 45 11.90 -1.04 -14.54
C THR A 45 11.89 0.26 -13.74
N THR A 46 13.04 0.76 -13.36
CA THR A 46 13.22 2.02 -12.63
C THR A 46 13.25 3.22 -13.58
N ILE A 47 13.19 4.44 -13.03
CA ILE A 47 13.13 5.66 -13.86
C ILE A 47 14.41 5.90 -14.69
N ASP A 48 15.54 5.38 -14.24
CA ASP A 48 16.82 5.35 -14.94
C ASP A 48 16.95 4.18 -15.93
N LEU A 49 15.83 3.53 -16.25
CA LEU A 49 15.69 2.42 -17.21
C LEU A 49 16.42 1.12 -16.83
N MET A 50 16.89 1.00 -15.60
CA MET A 50 17.40 -0.29 -15.13
C MET A 50 16.28 -1.29 -15.00
N GLN A 51 16.51 -2.52 -15.48
CA GLN A 51 15.53 -3.61 -15.48
C GLN A 51 16.07 -4.81 -14.73
N ALA A 52 15.22 -5.41 -13.91
CA ALA A 52 15.53 -6.67 -13.25
C ALA A 52 14.27 -7.52 -13.05
N ASP A 53 14.46 -8.84 -13.00
CA ASP A 53 13.39 -9.81 -12.77
C ASP A 53 13.45 -10.35 -11.35
N TYR A 54 12.28 -10.41 -10.71
CA TYR A 54 12.11 -10.75 -9.30
C TYR A 54 11.06 -11.85 -9.12
N LYS A 55 11.32 -12.77 -8.20
CA LYS A 55 10.30 -13.66 -7.62
C LYS A 55 9.66 -13.01 -6.40
N VAL A 56 10.50 -12.41 -5.55
CA VAL A 56 10.09 -11.59 -4.41
C VAL A 56 10.91 -10.31 -4.42
N ALA A 57 10.23 -9.18 -4.27
CA ALA A 57 10.85 -7.87 -4.13
C ALA A 57 10.29 -7.10 -2.94
N LEU A 58 11.17 -6.49 -2.14
CA LEU A 58 10.82 -5.46 -1.18
C LEU A 58 11.15 -4.11 -1.79
N ILE A 59 10.15 -3.23 -1.92
CA ILE A 59 10.28 -1.90 -2.50
C ILE A 59 9.96 -0.85 -1.45
N GLN A 60 10.88 0.06 -1.21
CA GLN A 60 10.70 1.14 -0.24
C GLN A 60 9.69 2.18 -0.72
N LYS A 61 9.10 2.93 0.23
CA LYS A 61 8.17 4.03 -0.08
C LYS A 61 8.80 5.05 -1.03
N ASN A 62 7.97 5.71 -1.84
CA ASN A 62 8.37 6.79 -2.76
C ASN A 62 9.32 6.41 -3.90
N ILE A 63 9.61 5.14 -4.11
CA ILE A 63 10.40 4.68 -5.27
C ILE A 63 9.52 4.68 -6.51
N THR A 64 10.01 5.28 -7.59
CA THR A 64 9.30 5.33 -8.87
C THR A 64 9.72 4.17 -9.75
N TYR A 65 8.77 3.33 -10.15
CA TYR A 65 8.99 2.18 -11.02
C TYR A 65 7.76 1.87 -11.87
N LYS A 66 7.93 1.08 -12.91
CA LYS A 66 6.85 0.34 -13.57
C LYS A 66 7.05 -1.16 -13.36
N LEU A 67 5.95 -1.90 -13.42
CA LEU A 67 5.93 -3.34 -13.18
C LEU A 67 5.19 -4.06 -14.29
N GLU A 68 5.74 -5.20 -14.71
CA GLU A 68 5.14 -6.12 -15.65
C GLU A 68 5.16 -7.55 -15.07
N SER A 69 3.99 -8.17 -14.89
CA SER A 69 3.85 -9.55 -14.39
C SER A 69 3.35 -10.51 -15.46
N ASP A 70 3.50 -11.81 -15.22
CA ASP A 70 3.00 -12.87 -16.10
C ASP A 70 1.48 -12.78 -16.25
N ARG A 71 0.97 -13.16 -17.44
CA ARG A 71 -0.46 -13.10 -17.76
C ARG A 71 -1.27 -14.23 -17.14
N ASN A 72 -0.63 -15.35 -16.85
CA ASN A 72 -1.30 -16.58 -16.44
C ASN A 72 -1.21 -16.83 -14.94
N GLU A 73 -0.24 -16.22 -14.27
CA GLU A 73 0.07 -16.49 -12.88
C GLU A 73 -0.29 -15.31 -11.96
N ASN A 74 -0.66 -15.64 -10.73
CA ASN A 74 -0.96 -14.64 -9.73
C ASN A 74 0.31 -13.91 -9.27
N THR A 75 0.18 -12.61 -9.10
CA THR A 75 1.16 -11.76 -8.43
C THR A 75 0.46 -11.10 -7.25
N VAL A 76 1.08 -11.17 -6.08
CA VAL A 76 0.59 -10.63 -4.82
C VAL A 76 1.34 -9.36 -4.51
N PHE A 77 0.60 -8.32 -4.15
CA PHE A 77 1.10 -7.04 -3.70
C PHE A 77 0.69 -6.85 -2.25
N ILE A 78 1.65 -6.74 -1.38
CA ILE A 78 1.46 -6.44 0.04
C ILE A 78 1.94 -5.01 0.27
N HIS A 79 1.04 -4.12 0.60
CA HIS A 79 1.34 -2.73 0.91
C HIS A 79 1.27 -2.53 2.42
N VAL A 80 2.43 -2.27 3.03
CA VAL A 80 2.55 -2.06 4.48
C VAL A 80 2.60 -0.56 4.77
N VAL A 81 1.80 -0.12 5.74
CA VAL A 81 1.83 1.27 6.20
C VAL A 81 3.23 1.59 6.76
N PRO A 82 3.98 2.55 6.20
CA PRO A 82 5.40 2.75 6.53
C PRO A 82 5.66 3.13 7.98
N TYR A 83 4.63 3.62 8.66
CA TYR A 83 4.70 4.16 10.02
C TYR A 83 4.04 3.25 11.04
N SER A 84 3.54 2.08 10.62
CA SER A 84 3.20 0.97 11.51
C SER A 84 4.48 0.33 12.05
N ASP A 85 4.36 -0.45 13.12
CA ASP A 85 5.51 -1.17 13.67
C ASP A 85 6.16 -2.09 12.63
N ASN A 86 5.37 -2.73 11.77
CA ASN A 86 5.87 -3.52 10.64
C ASN A 86 6.59 -2.67 9.59
N GLY A 87 6.02 -1.53 9.22
CA GLY A 87 6.65 -0.63 8.24
C GLY A 87 7.98 -0.08 8.72
N ILE A 88 8.10 0.23 10.03
CA ILE A 88 9.36 0.66 10.65
C ILE A 88 10.42 -0.44 10.57
N LYS A 89 10.05 -1.69 10.80
CA LYS A 89 10.94 -2.85 10.69
C LYS A 89 11.41 -3.12 9.26
N LEU A 90 10.56 -2.86 8.27
CA LEU A 90 10.84 -3.07 6.84
C LEU A 90 11.56 -1.89 6.18
N SER A 91 11.68 -0.75 6.87
CA SER A 91 12.23 0.48 6.30
C SER A 91 13.74 0.39 6.15
N ASP A 92 14.25 0.48 4.92
CA ASP A 92 15.67 0.53 4.60
C ASP A 92 15.94 1.64 3.57
N LYS A 93 16.64 2.70 4.01
CA LYS A 93 16.96 3.84 3.14
C LYS A 93 18.09 3.54 2.15
N ASN A 94 18.90 2.54 2.43
CA ASN A 94 20.08 2.23 1.63
C ASN A 94 19.77 1.30 0.46
N ASN A 95 18.67 0.52 0.57
CA ASN A 95 18.28 -0.46 -0.43
C ASN A 95 16.85 -0.18 -0.93
N PRO A 96 16.68 0.69 -1.92
CA PRO A 96 15.36 1.10 -2.40
C PRO A 96 14.52 -0.03 -2.99
N ILE A 97 15.16 -1.01 -3.63
CA ILE A 97 14.53 -2.22 -4.16
C ILE A 97 15.45 -3.41 -3.83
N GLN A 98 14.95 -4.33 -3.01
CA GLN A 98 15.69 -5.52 -2.61
C GLN A 98 15.10 -6.76 -3.27
N LYS A 99 15.95 -7.61 -3.81
CA LYS A 99 15.59 -8.96 -4.23
C LYS A 99 15.68 -9.90 -3.04
N LEU A 100 14.58 -10.61 -2.75
CA LEU A 100 14.51 -11.55 -1.66
C LEU A 100 14.46 -13.00 -2.21
N ASP A 101 14.95 -13.95 -1.41
CA ASP A 101 14.76 -15.38 -1.70
C ASP A 101 13.29 -15.76 -1.50
N ILE A 102 12.78 -16.62 -2.38
CA ILE A 102 11.38 -17.08 -2.34
C ILE A 102 11.15 -18.13 -1.22
N LYS A 103 12.16 -18.92 -0.87
CA LYS A 103 12.02 -20.05 0.05
C LYS A 103 11.36 -19.71 1.39
N PRO A 104 11.74 -18.62 2.08
CA PRO A 104 11.08 -18.27 3.34
C PRO A 104 9.59 -17.95 3.20
N PHE A 105 9.12 -17.63 1.97
CA PHE A 105 7.74 -17.24 1.70
C PHE A 105 6.83 -18.42 1.31
N GLU A 106 7.34 -19.64 1.10
CA GLU A 106 6.56 -20.76 0.58
C GLU A 106 5.34 -21.10 1.45
N ASN A 107 5.49 -21.11 2.78
CA ASN A 107 4.37 -21.39 3.68
C ASN A 107 3.31 -20.29 3.63
N ILE A 108 3.72 -19.02 3.72
CA ILE A 108 2.77 -17.91 3.70
C ILE A 108 2.09 -17.76 2.34
N MET A 109 2.72 -18.20 1.24
CA MET A 109 2.09 -18.24 -0.09
C MET A 109 0.91 -19.21 -0.11
N ASN A 110 0.96 -20.34 0.62
CA ASN A 110 -0.17 -21.25 0.76
C ASN A 110 -1.33 -20.59 1.51
N GLU A 111 -1.06 -19.92 2.62
CA GLU A 111 -2.08 -19.16 3.38
C GLU A 111 -2.71 -18.03 2.53
N ILE A 112 -1.90 -17.31 1.75
CA ILE A 112 -2.40 -16.31 0.82
C ILE A 112 -3.30 -16.94 -0.25
N ASN A 113 -2.95 -18.12 -0.74
CA ASN A 113 -3.75 -18.83 -1.74
C ASN A 113 -5.06 -19.35 -1.14
N GLU A 114 -5.06 -19.82 0.10
CA GLU A 114 -6.27 -20.15 0.85
C GLU A 114 -7.17 -18.95 0.99
N TRP A 115 -6.65 -17.84 1.52
CA TRP A 115 -7.38 -16.57 1.60
C TRP A 115 -7.92 -16.13 0.23
N PHE A 116 -7.14 -16.25 -0.85
CA PHE A 116 -7.57 -15.86 -2.18
C PHE A 116 -8.79 -16.64 -2.67
N ASN A 117 -8.89 -17.92 -2.30
CA ASN A 117 -9.97 -18.82 -2.69
C ASN A 117 -11.17 -18.78 -1.73
N ASP A 118 -11.01 -18.24 -0.54
CA ASP A 118 -12.09 -18.00 0.40
C ASP A 118 -13.08 -16.96 -0.14
N SER A 119 -14.36 -17.05 0.21
CA SER A 119 -15.37 -16.04 -0.09
C SER A 119 -15.34 -14.88 0.88
N GLU A 120 -14.81 -15.08 2.08
CA GLU A 120 -14.79 -14.08 3.15
C GLU A 120 -13.48 -13.27 3.17
N ASN A 121 -13.57 -12.06 3.68
CA ASN A 121 -12.45 -11.12 3.72
C ASN A 121 -12.34 -10.51 5.12
N HIS A 122 -11.72 -11.26 6.04
CA HIS A 122 -11.59 -10.83 7.42
C HIS A 122 -10.34 -9.94 7.63
N PRO A 123 -10.49 -8.72 8.19
CA PRO A 123 -9.36 -7.83 8.46
C PRO A 123 -8.27 -8.48 9.34
N ASN A 124 -8.65 -9.34 10.27
CA ASN A 124 -7.70 -10.08 11.12
C ASN A 124 -6.83 -11.05 10.32
N THR A 125 -7.37 -11.72 9.29
CA THR A 125 -6.59 -12.57 8.38
C THR A 125 -5.56 -11.74 7.62
N ILE A 126 -5.97 -10.57 7.09
CA ILE A 126 -5.05 -9.67 6.40
C ILE A 126 -3.96 -9.15 7.31
N LYS A 127 -4.30 -8.78 8.53
CA LYS A 127 -3.34 -8.35 9.55
C LYS A 127 -2.35 -9.46 9.88
N HIS A 128 -2.82 -10.70 10.06
CA HIS A 128 -1.96 -11.87 10.28
C HIS A 128 -0.98 -12.08 9.13
N LEU A 129 -1.46 -12.15 7.89
CA LEU A 129 -0.62 -12.33 6.70
C LEU A 129 0.46 -11.24 6.58
N ILE A 130 0.10 -9.97 6.81
CA ILE A 130 1.06 -8.86 6.79
C ILE A 130 2.10 -8.99 7.90
N ASN A 131 1.72 -9.42 9.10
CA ASN A 131 2.65 -9.64 10.21
C ASN A 131 3.66 -10.73 9.88
N GLU A 132 3.20 -11.90 9.43
CA GLU A 132 4.07 -13.04 9.07
C GLU A 132 5.04 -12.66 7.94
N ILE A 133 4.55 -12.01 6.89
CA ILE A 133 5.39 -11.54 5.78
C ILE A 133 6.43 -10.53 6.26
N SER A 134 6.04 -9.65 7.19
CA SER A 134 6.96 -8.65 7.74
C SER A 134 8.06 -9.30 8.60
N LEU A 135 7.73 -10.35 9.36
CA LEU A 135 8.71 -11.12 10.12
C LEU A 135 9.70 -11.86 9.23
N ILE A 136 9.22 -12.50 8.16
CA ILE A 136 10.07 -13.19 7.16
C ILE A 136 11.03 -12.21 6.48
N THR A 137 10.58 -10.97 6.28
CA THR A 137 11.31 -9.94 5.52
C THR A 137 12.25 -9.12 6.42
N GLU A 138 12.06 -9.14 7.73
CA GLU A 138 12.83 -8.32 8.69
C GLU A 138 14.34 -8.66 8.62
N SER A 139 15.16 -7.64 8.37
CA SER A 139 16.63 -7.78 8.46
C SER A 139 17.11 -7.47 9.87
N PRO A 140 17.92 -8.35 10.50
CA PRO A 140 18.41 -8.14 11.86
C PRO A 140 19.38 -6.96 12.04
N HIS A 141 19.87 -6.37 10.94
CA HIS A 141 20.91 -5.34 10.95
C HIS A 141 20.45 -3.92 10.59
N GLN A 142 19.13 -3.68 10.54
CA GLN A 142 18.61 -2.35 10.17
C GLN A 142 18.53 -1.42 11.39
N GLU A 143 19.06 -0.20 11.24
CA GLU A 143 18.73 0.90 12.16
C GLU A 143 17.24 1.19 12.07
N ARG A 144 16.51 0.90 13.15
CA ARG A 144 15.05 1.13 13.20
C ARG A 144 14.76 2.61 13.13
N MET A 145 13.92 2.99 12.20
CA MET A 145 13.42 4.35 12.08
C MET A 145 12.61 4.70 13.34
N LYS A 146 13.03 5.74 14.08
CA LYS A 146 12.25 6.27 15.20
C LYS A 146 11.36 7.38 14.67
N ILE A 147 10.05 7.26 14.91
CA ILE A 147 9.05 8.28 14.56
C ILE A 147 8.61 8.97 15.85
N ASP A 148 8.43 10.29 15.78
CA ASP A 148 7.87 11.06 16.89
C ASP A 148 6.46 10.54 17.23
N GLU A 149 6.24 10.18 18.50
CA GLU A 149 4.97 9.57 18.96
C GLU A 149 3.74 10.45 18.70
N ARG A 150 3.91 11.77 18.64
CA ARG A 150 2.83 12.71 18.28
C ARG A 150 2.42 12.53 16.82
N ILE A 151 3.40 12.27 15.94
CA ILE A 151 3.11 11.98 14.53
C ILE A 151 2.50 10.59 14.39
N LYS A 152 2.99 9.58 15.14
CA LYS A 152 2.39 8.25 15.17
C LYS A 152 0.91 8.31 15.58
N LYS A 153 0.59 9.01 16.67
CA LYS A 153 -0.79 9.23 17.12
C LYS A 153 -1.67 9.94 16.07
N SER A 154 -1.07 10.86 15.29
CA SER A 154 -1.84 11.57 14.26
C SER A 154 -2.30 10.67 13.11
N PHE A 155 -1.61 9.56 12.81
CA PHE A 155 -2.04 8.61 11.77
C PHE A 155 -3.36 7.96 12.13
N ASP A 156 -3.51 7.47 13.37
CA ASP A 156 -4.74 6.84 13.84
C ASP A 156 -5.92 7.83 13.74
N LEU A 157 -5.70 9.06 14.18
CA LEU A 157 -6.72 10.12 14.10
C LEU A 157 -7.13 10.43 12.66
N ILE A 158 -6.18 10.43 11.71
CA ILE A 158 -6.47 10.68 10.29
C ILE A 158 -7.20 9.50 9.67
N MET A 159 -6.76 8.27 9.93
CA MET A 159 -7.35 7.06 9.34
C MET A 159 -8.77 6.79 9.87
N GLN A 160 -9.04 7.09 11.15
CA GLN A 160 -10.35 6.93 11.77
C GLN A 160 -11.32 8.09 11.48
N SER A 161 -10.81 9.21 10.94
CA SER A 161 -11.66 10.36 10.68
C SER A 161 -12.68 10.08 9.58
N GLU A 162 -13.95 10.25 9.89
CA GLU A 162 -15.06 10.23 8.92
C GLU A 162 -15.26 11.58 8.22
N ASN A 163 -14.57 12.63 8.69
CA ASN A 163 -14.74 13.98 8.18
C ASN A 163 -14.13 14.13 6.77
N GLU A 164 -14.95 14.55 5.81
CA GLU A 164 -14.50 14.91 4.46
C GLU A 164 -13.42 16.01 4.45
N LYS A 165 -13.53 16.94 5.40
CA LYS A 165 -12.57 18.04 5.61
C LYS A 165 -11.90 17.85 6.96
N LEU A 166 -10.67 17.34 6.97
CA LEU A 166 -9.86 17.22 8.16
C LEU A 166 -8.86 18.40 8.22
N PRO A 167 -9.18 19.47 8.95
CA PRO A 167 -8.28 20.62 9.05
C PRO A 167 -7.04 20.27 9.89
N ILE A 168 -5.90 20.75 9.43
CA ILE A 168 -4.62 20.52 10.13
C ILE A 168 -4.66 21.03 11.58
N SER A 169 -5.41 22.12 11.84
CA SER A 169 -5.59 22.66 13.20
C SER A 169 -6.18 21.65 14.17
N GLN A 170 -7.17 20.88 13.74
CA GLN A 170 -7.80 19.86 14.59
C GLN A 170 -6.79 18.79 15.01
N ILE A 171 -6.03 18.22 14.04
CA ILE A 171 -5.05 17.19 14.32
C ILE A 171 -3.87 17.73 15.13
N SER A 172 -3.36 18.90 14.79
CA SER A 172 -2.24 19.48 15.52
C SER A 172 -2.58 19.76 16.99
N THR A 173 -3.81 20.24 17.28
CA THR A 173 -4.30 20.45 18.65
C THR A 173 -4.38 19.12 19.40
N SER A 174 -4.90 18.06 18.78
CA SER A 174 -5.00 16.73 19.40
C SER A 174 -3.67 16.10 19.79
N VAL A 175 -2.56 16.58 19.23
CA VAL A 175 -1.19 16.14 19.53
C VAL A 175 -0.35 17.26 20.21
N ASN A 176 -0.99 18.29 20.75
CA ASN A 176 -0.36 19.42 21.46
C ASN A 176 0.73 20.14 20.63
N LEU A 177 0.48 20.39 19.37
CA LEU A 177 1.35 21.14 18.47
C LEU A 177 0.60 22.30 17.83
N SER A 178 1.34 23.38 17.48
CA SER A 178 0.80 24.39 16.57
C SER A 178 0.70 23.81 15.14
N PRO A 179 -0.25 24.29 14.30
CA PRO A 179 -0.40 23.82 12.92
C PRO A 179 0.89 23.89 12.10
N SER A 180 1.67 24.95 12.24
CA SER A 180 2.94 25.12 11.53
C SER A 180 4.02 24.15 12.00
N HIS A 181 4.12 23.91 13.30
CA HIS A 181 5.07 22.95 13.86
C HIS A 181 4.68 21.53 13.45
N PHE A 182 3.40 21.18 13.56
CA PHE A 182 2.88 19.89 13.14
C PHE A 182 3.16 19.63 11.64
N ALA A 183 2.86 20.60 10.74
CA ALA A 183 3.10 20.43 9.31
C ALA A 183 4.58 20.16 8.98
N ARG A 184 5.49 20.88 9.65
CA ARG A 184 6.94 20.73 9.47
C ARG A 184 7.42 19.39 10.01
N LEU A 185 7.00 19.02 11.22
CA LEU A 185 7.37 17.74 11.85
C LEU A 185 6.79 16.56 11.05
N PHE A 186 5.52 16.62 10.68
CA PHE A 186 4.87 15.59 9.87
C PHE A 186 5.62 15.36 8.55
N LYS A 187 5.97 16.45 7.83
CA LYS A 187 6.74 16.33 6.58
C LYS A 187 8.15 15.77 6.80
N LYS A 188 8.82 16.15 7.89
CA LYS A 188 10.15 15.64 8.24
C LYS A 188 10.11 14.13 8.50
N GLU A 189 9.18 13.67 9.31
CA GLU A 189 9.06 12.26 9.72
C GLU A 189 8.52 11.36 8.60
N THR A 190 7.59 11.89 7.77
CA THR A 190 6.88 11.10 6.76
C THR A 190 7.39 11.28 5.32
N GLU A 191 8.19 12.32 5.07
CA GLU A 191 8.59 12.77 3.73
C GLU A 191 7.38 13.21 2.87
N MET A 192 6.21 13.33 3.50
CA MET A 192 4.93 13.66 2.86
C MET A 192 4.27 14.85 3.55
N THR A 193 3.60 15.72 2.78
CA THR A 193 2.79 16.75 3.41
C THR A 193 1.53 16.14 4.02
N PHE A 194 1.05 16.72 5.13
CA PHE A 194 -0.22 16.33 5.77
C PHE A 194 -1.37 16.22 4.75
N ARG A 195 -1.49 17.20 3.84
CA ARG A 195 -2.53 17.21 2.81
C ARG A 195 -2.46 16.01 1.85
N LYS A 196 -1.24 15.58 1.47
CA LYS A 196 -1.04 14.38 0.64
C LYS A 196 -1.40 13.11 1.40
N PHE A 197 -1.08 13.05 2.69
CA PHE A 197 -1.43 11.90 3.53
C PHE A 197 -2.95 11.77 3.71
N VAL A 198 -3.66 12.88 3.96
CA VAL A 198 -5.14 12.88 3.98
C VAL A 198 -5.73 12.44 2.64
N LEU A 199 -5.16 12.88 1.52
CA LEU A 199 -5.60 12.40 0.20
C LEU A 199 -5.35 10.90 0.02
N TYR A 200 -4.24 10.38 0.52
CA TYR A 200 -3.94 8.95 0.51
C TYR A 200 -4.92 8.15 1.39
N SER A 201 -5.26 8.63 2.58
CA SER A 201 -6.27 7.98 3.42
C SER A 201 -7.65 7.91 2.75
N LYS A 202 -8.06 8.97 2.04
CA LYS A 202 -9.28 8.97 1.21
C LYS A 202 -9.20 7.93 0.10
N LEU A 203 -8.04 7.84 -0.57
CA LEU A 203 -7.83 6.85 -1.62
C LEU A 203 -8.00 5.41 -1.10
N VAL A 204 -7.43 5.09 0.06
CA VAL A 204 -7.56 3.76 0.68
C VAL A 204 -9.03 3.44 0.98
N LYS A 205 -9.79 4.39 1.56
CA LYS A 205 -11.23 4.22 1.82
C LYS A 205 -12.03 3.99 0.53
N SER A 206 -11.74 4.77 -0.53
CA SER A 206 -12.40 4.59 -1.83
C SER A 206 -12.10 3.23 -2.44
N ILE A 207 -10.86 2.74 -2.33
CA ILE A 207 -10.47 1.44 -2.86
C ILE A 207 -11.23 0.33 -2.15
N TYR A 208 -11.31 0.40 -0.82
CA TYR A 208 -12.08 -0.56 -0.03
C TYR A 208 -13.54 -0.63 -0.51
N SER A 209 -14.23 0.51 -0.57
CA SER A 209 -15.62 0.59 -1.06
C SER A 209 -15.78 0.12 -2.51
N MET A 210 -14.80 0.43 -3.38
CA MET A 210 -14.82 -0.01 -4.78
C MET A 210 -14.85 -1.53 -4.92
N TYR A 211 -14.11 -2.25 -4.07
CA TYR A 211 -14.07 -3.71 -4.12
C TYR A 211 -15.29 -4.36 -3.47
N GLU A 212 -15.92 -3.72 -2.49
CA GLU A 212 -17.18 -4.19 -1.91
C GLU A 212 -18.37 -4.00 -2.84
N ASN A 213 -18.50 -2.83 -3.46
CA ASN A 213 -19.72 -2.41 -4.14
C ASN A 213 -19.58 -2.36 -5.68
N ASN A 214 -18.40 -2.55 -6.26
CA ASN A 214 -18.11 -2.47 -7.71
C ASN A 214 -18.53 -1.15 -8.40
N ASN A 215 -18.85 -0.10 -7.64
CA ASN A 215 -19.33 1.20 -8.13
C ASN A 215 -18.28 2.28 -7.87
N LEU A 216 -17.59 2.72 -8.94
CA LEU A 216 -16.54 3.71 -8.84
C LEU A 216 -17.01 5.09 -8.37
N THR A 217 -18.23 5.47 -8.73
CA THR A 217 -18.80 6.78 -8.34
C THR A 217 -19.10 6.80 -6.84
N GLU A 218 -19.79 5.77 -6.36
CA GLU A 218 -20.09 5.61 -4.94
C GLU A 218 -18.83 5.49 -4.09
N ALA A 219 -17.86 4.66 -4.53
CA ALA A 219 -16.58 4.51 -3.88
C ALA A 219 -15.81 5.83 -3.75
N ALA A 220 -15.86 6.69 -4.79
CA ALA A 220 -15.24 8.00 -4.72
C ALA A 220 -15.88 8.87 -3.61
N PHE A 221 -17.21 8.89 -3.51
CA PHE A 221 -17.92 9.67 -2.47
C PHE A 221 -17.67 9.12 -1.07
N ILE A 222 -17.75 7.80 -0.87
CA ILE A 222 -17.48 7.15 0.43
C ILE A 222 -16.06 7.46 0.91
N GLY A 223 -15.08 7.50 0.01
CA GLY A 223 -13.72 7.91 0.32
C GLY A 223 -13.53 9.41 0.55
N GLY A 224 -14.57 10.24 0.31
CA GLY A 224 -14.52 11.70 0.47
C GLY A 224 -13.85 12.43 -0.70
N PHE A 225 -13.89 11.88 -1.92
CA PHE A 225 -13.55 12.60 -3.15
C PHE A 225 -14.74 13.42 -3.64
N ALA A 226 -14.47 14.58 -4.25
CA ALA A 226 -15.50 15.42 -4.81
C ALA A 226 -16.20 14.79 -6.01
N ASP A 227 -15.49 13.98 -6.79
CA ASP A 227 -15.98 13.31 -7.98
C ASP A 227 -15.17 12.04 -8.32
N GLN A 228 -15.75 11.16 -9.13
CA GLN A 228 -15.11 9.94 -9.61
C GLN A 228 -13.88 10.19 -10.51
N PRO A 229 -13.84 11.21 -11.39
CA PRO A 229 -12.63 11.56 -12.13
C PRO A 229 -11.44 11.93 -11.24
N HIS A 230 -11.65 12.66 -10.14
CA HIS A 230 -10.59 12.99 -9.17
C HIS A 230 -10.06 11.72 -8.49
N PHE A 231 -10.95 10.84 -8.02
CA PHE A 231 -10.56 9.53 -7.49
C PHE A 231 -9.74 8.74 -8.51
N SER A 232 -10.21 8.62 -9.77
CA SER A 232 -9.54 7.84 -10.82
C SER A 232 -8.16 8.38 -11.17
N ARG A 233 -7.98 9.71 -11.23
CA ARG A 233 -6.65 10.33 -11.43
C ARG A 233 -5.71 10.06 -10.25
N THR A 234 -6.21 10.20 -9.03
CA THR A 234 -5.43 9.91 -7.81
C THR A 234 -5.04 8.45 -7.74
N TYR A 235 -5.96 7.53 -8.00
CA TYR A 235 -5.70 6.09 -8.09
C TYR A 235 -4.59 5.80 -9.11
N LYS A 236 -4.73 6.31 -10.35
CA LYS A 236 -3.73 6.10 -11.41
C LYS A 236 -2.35 6.65 -11.01
N SER A 237 -2.28 7.78 -10.33
CA SER A 237 -1.00 8.35 -9.90
C SER A 237 -0.26 7.51 -8.85
N VAL A 238 -0.99 6.67 -8.08
CA VAL A 238 -0.45 5.81 -7.02
C VAL A 238 -0.19 4.39 -7.52
N PHE A 239 -1.04 3.85 -8.40
CA PHE A 239 -0.98 2.45 -8.83
C PHE A 239 -0.54 2.25 -10.29
N GLY A 240 -0.35 3.33 -11.05
CA GLY A 240 0.09 3.29 -12.45
C GLY A 240 -0.96 2.78 -13.44
N ASN A 241 -2.15 2.37 -12.98
CA ASN A 241 -3.26 1.88 -13.80
C ASN A 241 -4.59 2.51 -13.39
N LYS A 242 -5.63 2.31 -14.20
CA LYS A 242 -6.97 2.85 -13.89
C LYS A 242 -7.71 1.94 -12.90
N PRO A 243 -8.56 2.47 -11.98
CA PRO A 243 -9.35 1.64 -11.07
C PRO A 243 -10.25 0.65 -11.80
N SER A 244 -10.80 1.02 -12.95
CA SER A 244 -11.63 0.14 -13.80
C SER A 244 -10.90 -1.10 -14.34
N SER A 245 -9.58 -1.11 -14.39
CA SER A 245 -8.79 -2.29 -14.77
C SER A 245 -8.58 -3.27 -13.61
N SER A 246 -8.80 -2.82 -12.38
CA SER A 246 -8.59 -3.61 -11.15
C SER A 246 -9.87 -4.31 -10.65
N VAL A 247 -11.03 -3.93 -11.16
CA VAL A 247 -12.37 -4.41 -10.72
C VAL A 247 -13.03 -5.34 -11.75
N LYS A 248 -12.32 -5.74 -12.80
CA LYS A 248 -12.87 -6.61 -13.86
C LYS A 248 -12.67 -8.08 -13.57
#